data_97e426efa29d6851a0bff82492657008
#
_entry.id   97e426efa29d6851a0bff82492657008
#
_cell.length_a   1.000
_cell.length_b   1.000
_cell.length_c   1.000
_cell.angle_alpha   90.00
_cell.angle_beta   90.00
_cell.angle_gamma   90.00
#
_symmetry.space_group_name_H-M   'P 1'
#
loop_
_entity.id
_entity.type
_entity.pdbx_description
1 polymer ?
#
loop_
_entity_poly.entity_id
_entity_poly.type
_entity_poly.pdbx_seq_one_letter_code
_entity_poly.pdbx_strand_id
1 'polypeptide(L)'
;RPLYPKEAQRLPQSEGPPETFEFLGFTHYWSRSQRGYWVVKRKTASTRFTRSLKRIAEWCRIHRHYPVAWQHEQLVPKVRGHITYYAITGNLRTVQTFRWEVEHVWRKWLNRRSQRHGMKWEWFARVRQRYPLPAVRVVRSLAVT
;
A
#
# COMPACT_ATOMS: atom_id res chain seq x y z
N ARG A 1 16.61 4.60 13.54
CA ARG A 1 15.67 5.17 14.49
C ARG A 1 15.32 6.59 14.07
N PRO A 2 14.04 6.94 14.04
CA PRO A 2 13.68 8.32 13.70
C PRO A 2 14.24 9.29 14.74
N LEU A 3 14.56 10.50 14.29
CA LEU A 3 15.00 11.57 15.19
C LEU A 3 13.89 11.94 16.15
N TYR A 4 14.25 12.18 17.38
CA TYR A 4 13.31 12.69 18.36
C TYR A 4 12.97 14.15 18.06
N PRO A 5 11.81 14.61 18.47
CA PRO A 5 11.43 16.00 18.26
C PRO A 5 12.47 17.01 18.75
N LYS A 6 13.15 16.71 19.85
CA LYS A 6 14.22 17.60 20.38
C LYS A 6 15.40 17.71 19.44
N GLU A 7 15.77 16.61 18.80
CA GLU A 7 16.87 16.62 17.82
C GLU A 7 16.45 17.32 16.54
N ALA A 8 15.22 17.10 16.11
CA ALA A 8 14.68 17.77 14.94
C ALA A 8 14.62 19.28 15.12
N GLN A 9 14.38 19.76 16.33
CA GLN A 9 14.35 21.20 16.62
C GLN A 9 15.73 21.87 16.50
N ARG A 10 16.80 21.11 16.59
CA ARG A 10 18.17 21.62 16.47
C ARG A 10 18.59 21.84 15.04
N LEU A 11 17.81 21.39 14.07
CA LEU A 11 18.13 21.60 12.66
C LEU A 11 17.99 23.08 12.33
N PRO A 12 18.99 23.67 11.67
CA PRO A 12 18.93 25.07 11.26
C PRO A 12 17.74 25.29 10.35
N GLN A 13 16.89 26.23 10.69
CA GLN A 13 15.71 26.53 9.89
C GLN A 13 16.04 27.05 8.49
N SER A 14 17.24 27.60 8.32
CA SER A 14 17.69 28.17 7.06
C SER A 14 18.14 27.13 6.02
N GLU A 15 18.43 25.91 6.44
CA GLU A 15 18.99 24.90 5.55
C GLU A 15 17.93 23.90 5.03
N GLY A 16 16.68 24.04 5.48
CA GLY A 16 15.63 23.12 5.10
C GLY A 16 15.79 21.72 5.71
N PRO A 17 14.90 20.77 5.36
CA PRO A 17 14.98 19.43 5.90
C PRO A 17 16.14 18.64 5.25
N PRO A 18 16.76 17.69 6.00
CA PRO A 18 17.72 16.77 5.43
C PRO A 18 17.10 15.94 4.29
N GLU A 19 17.96 15.38 3.46
CA GLU A 19 17.53 14.53 2.36
C GLU A 19 16.75 13.31 2.86
N THR A 20 15.85 12.80 2.01
CA THR A 20 15.10 11.58 2.29
C THR A 20 16.03 10.36 2.12
N PHE A 21 15.71 9.28 2.82
CA PHE A 21 16.44 8.02 2.67
C PHE A 21 15.49 6.85 2.75
N GLU A 22 15.89 5.72 2.18
CA GLU A 22 15.12 4.48 2.23
C GLU A 22 15.71 3.51 3.24
N PHE A 23 14.84 2.85 4.00
CA PHE A 23 15.25 1.85 4.98
C PHE A 23 14.11 0.87 5.23
N LEU A 24 14.41 -0.42 5.12
CA LEU A 24 13.45 -1.52 5.35
C LEU A 24 12.15 -1.39 4.54
N GLY A 25 12.25 -0.90 3.32
CA GLY A 25 11.10 -0.77 2.43
C GLY A 25 10.31 0.52 2.61
N PHE A 26 10.75 1.41 3.48
CA PHE A 26 10.11 2.71 3.71
C PHE A 26 11.03 3.83 3.29
N THR A 27 10.44 4.87 2.69
CA THR A 27 11.09 6.16 2.50
C THR A 27 10.88 6.97 3.77
N HIS A 28 11.96 7.39 4.36
CA HIS A 28 11.95 8.27 5.53
C HIS A 28 12.10 9.71 5.03
N TYR A 29 11.20 10.58 5.45
CA TYR A 29 11.22 11.96 4.99
C TYR A 29 10.87 12.91 6.13
N TRP A 30 11.35 14.12 6.02
CA TRP A 30 11.09 15.16 7.01
C TRP A 30 9.77 15.84 6.70
N SER A 31 9.00 16.12 7.74
CA SER A 31 7.75 16.84 7.65
C SER A 31 7.57 17.66 8.91
N ARG A 32 6.73 18.67 8.84
CA ARG A 32 6.38 19.43 10.03
C ARG A 32 5.22 18.78 10.76
N SER A 33 5.36 18.68 12.10
CA SER A 33 4.26 18.24 12.96
C SER A 33 3.22 19.37 13.07
N GLN A 34 2.07 19.07 13.67
CA GLN A 34 1.05 20.06 13.94
C GLN A 34 1.56 21.21 14.80
N ARG A 35 2.57 20.96 15.62
CA ARG A 35 3.22 21.99 16.46
C ARG A 35 4.35 22.73 15.76
N GLY A 36 4.59 22.45 14.47
CA GLY A 36 5.60 23.13 13.68
C GLY A 36 7.01 22.58 13.80
N TYR A 37 7.20 21.44 14.48
CA TYR A 37 8.51 20.81 14.61
C TYR A 37 8.82 19.94 13.40
N TRP A 38 10.09 19.85 13.03
CA TRP A 38 10.56 18.88 12.05
C TRP A 38 10.54 17.49 12.67
N VAL A 39 9.85 16.57 12.01
CA VAL A 39 9.75 15.16 12.43
C VAL A 39 10.01 14.26 11.24
N VAL A 40 10.53 13.07 11.50
CA VAL A 40 10.72 12.06 10.47
C VAL A 40 9.43 11.25 10.34
N LYS A 41 8.89 11.20 9.12
CA LYS A 41 7.76 10.37 8.76
C LYS A 41 8.19 9.26 7.81
N ARG A 42 7.37 8.26 7.66
CA ARG A 42 7.64 7.11 6.81
C ARG A 42 6.47 6.88 5.86
N LYS A 43 6.81 6.47 4.65
CA LYS A 43 5.84 5.99 3.66
C LYS A 43 6.43 4.81 2.92
N THR A 44 5.59 3.96 2.33
CA THR A 44 6.08 2.86 1.49
C THR A 44 7.02 3.42 0.44
N ALA A 45 8.23 2.85 0.32
CA ALA A 45 9.15 3.25 -0.75
C ALA A 45 8.50 2.97 -2.10
N SER A 46 8.59 3.94 -3.03
CA SER A 46 7.94 3.82 -4.35
C SER A 46 8.41 2.59 -5.12
N THR A 47 9.68 2.23 -5.01
CA THR A 47 10.22 1.02 -5.63
C THR A 47 9.56 -0.24 -5.08
N ARG A 48 9.31 -0.30 -3.78
CA ARG A 48 8.65 -1.44 -3.13
C ARG A 48 7.19 -1.52 -3.50
N PHE A 49 6.51 -0.38 -3.52
CA PHE A 49 5.12 -0.30 -3.95
C PHE A 49 4.95 -0.84 -5.37
N THR A 50 5.75 -0.31 -6.30
CA THR A 50 5.69 -0.70 -7.70
C THR A 50 6.02 -2.18 -7.89
N ARG A 51 7.04 -2.68 -7.22
CA ARG A 51 7.46 -4.07 -7.32
C ARG A 51 6.37 -5.02 -6.81
N SER A 52 5.81 -4.71 -5.64
CA SER A 52 4.74 -5.52 -5.06
C SER A 52 3.52 -5.56 -5.95
N LEU A 53 3.13 -4.40 -6.49
CA LEU A 53 1.98 -4.30 -7.39
C LEU A 53 2.22 -5.07 -8.68
N LYS A 54 3.42 -4.98 -9.26
CA LYS A 54 3.79 -5.74 -10.47
C LYS A 54 3.73 -7.25 -10.24
N ARG A 55 4.19 -7.73 -9.08
CA ARG A 55 4.11 -9.15 -8.74
C ARG A 55 2.68 -9.64 -8.67
N ILE A 56 1.81 -8.88 -8.05
CA ILE A 56 0.39 -9.21 -7.96
C ILE A 56 -0.26 -9.15 -9.34
N ALA A 57 0.07 -8.14 -10.15
CA ALA A 57 -0.45 -8.01 -11.50
C ALA A 57 -0.08 -9.23 -12.36
N GLU A 58 1.18 -9.65 -12.30
CA GLU A 58 1.65 -10.81 -13.04
C GLU A 58 0.98 -12.10 -12.54
N TRP A 59 0.81 -12.23 -11.23
CA TRP A 59 0.09 -13.36 -10.66
C TRP A 59 -1.36 -13.41 -11.15
N CYS A 60 -2.05 -12.27 -11.17
CA CYS A 60 -3.42 -12.17 -11.68
C CYS A 60 -3.48 -12.53 -13.16
N ARG A 61 -2.53 -12.08 -13.96
CA ARG A 61 -2.44 -12.39 -15.38
C ARG A 61 -2.33 -13.90 -15.61
N ILE A 62 -1.41 -14.55 -14.92
CA ILE A 62 -1.14 -15.97 -15.07
C ILE A 62 -2.33 -16.83 -14.63
N HIS A 63 -3.02 -16.43 -13.57
CA HIS A 63 -4.09 -17.20 -12.95
C HIS A 63 -5.49 -16.70 -13.31
N ARG A 64 -5.62 -15.85 -14.32
CA ARG A 64 -6.91 -15.20 -14.63
C ARG A 64 -8.04 -16.17 -15.00
N HIS A 65 -7.71 -17.36 -15.49
CA HIS A 65 -8.69 -18.37 -15.88
C HIS A 65 -9.11 -19.31 -14.74
N TYR A 66 -8.46 -19.20 -13.58
CA TYR A 66 -8.82 -20.01 -12.43
C TYR A 66 -10.12 -19.50 -11.82
N PRO A 67 -10.83 -20.36 -11.07
CA PRO A 67 -12.06 -19.92 -10.39
C PRO A 67 -11.83 -18.70 -9.52
N VAL A 68 -12.78 -17.76 -9.50
CA VAL A 68 -12.66 -16.53 -8.73
C VAL A 68 -12.47 -16.82 -7.23
N ALA A 69 -13.19 -17.79 -6.69
CA ALA A 69 -13.04 -18.18 -5.29
C ALA A 69 -11.61 -18.62 -4.97
N TRP A 70 -10.99 -19.40 -5.84
CA TRP A 70 -9.60 -19.82 -5.68
C TRP A 70 -8.65 -18.65 -5.76
N GLN A 71 -8.86 -17.75 -6.74
CA GLN A 71 -8.04 -16.55 -6.88
C GLN A 71 -8.10 -15.70 -5.61
N HIS A 72 -9.28 -15.50 -5.07
CA HIS A 72 -9.47 -14.76 -3.83
C HIS A 72 -8.70 -15.40 -2.67
N GLU A 73 -8.82 -16.70 -2.53
CA GLU A 73 -8.15 -17.47 -1.48
C GLU A 73 -6.62 -17.29 -1.52
N GLN A 74 -6.05 -17.24 -2.72
CA GLN A 74 -4.61 -17.04 -2.91
C GLN A 74 -4.19 -15.57 -2.81
N LEU A 75 -5.07 -14.66 -3.23
CA LEU A 75 -4.77 -13.23 -3.26
C LEU A 75 -4.80 -12.60 -1.87
N VAL A 76 -5.72 -13.03 -1.02
CA VAL A 76 -5.91 -12.47 0.32
C VAL A 76 -4.62 -12.51 1.16
N PRO A 77 -3.88 -13.63 1.26
CA PRO A 77 -2.63 -13.62 2.03
C PRO A 77 -1.57 -12.66 1.48
N LYS A 78 -1.51 -12.50 0.17
CA LYS A 78 -0.55 -11.59 -0.47
C LYS A 78 -0.84 -10.14 -0.09
N VAL A 79 -2.10 -9.75 -0.17
CA VAL A 79 -2.54 -8.40 0.20
C VAL A 79 -2.41 -8.18 1.69
N ARG A 80 -2.81 -9.15 2.50
CA ARG A 80 -2.72 -9.07 3.96
C ARG A 80 -1.28 -8.92 4.42
N GLY A 81 -0.34 -9.65 3.80
CA GLY A 81 1.07 -9.55 4.12
C GLY A 81 1.60 -8.14 3.86
N HIS A 82 1.24 -7.54 2.74
CA HIS A 82 1.62 -6.16 2.43
C HIS A 82 1.03 -5.19 3.45
N ILE A 83 -0.27 -5.32 3.73
CA ILE A 83 -0.96 -4.45 4.70
C ILE A 83 -0.31 -4.58 6.08
N THR A 84 -0.07 -5.80 6.54
CA THR A 84 0.52 -6.05 7.85
C THR A 84 1.88 -5.39 8.00
N TYR A 85 2.67 -5.40 6.94
CA TYR A 85 4.00 -4.80 6.97
C TYR A 85 3.96 -3.27 6.90
N TYR A 86 3.10 -2.71 6.02
CA TYR A 86 3.15 -1.28 5.69
C TYR A 86 2.07 -0.44 6.37
N ALA A 87 1.05 -1.04 6.99
CA ALA A 87 -0.05 -0.28 7.62
C ALA A 87 0.37 0.25 9.00
N ILE A 88 1.24 1.22 8.97
CA ILE A 88 1.71 1.93 10.17
C ILE A 88 1.13 3.33 10.20
N THR A 89 1.15 3.95 11.36
CA THR A 89 0.70 5.33 11.51
C THR A 89 1.43 6.24 10.52
N GLY A 90 0.66 7.02 9.78
CA GLY A 90 1.19 7.94 8.76
C GLY A 90 1.33 7.35 7.37
N ASN A 91 1.16 6.03 7.18
CA ASN A 91 1.28 5.39 5.87
C ASN A 91 -0.02 4.77 5.38
N LEU A 92 -1.15 4.97 6.06
CA LEU A 92 -2.40 4.30 5.71
C LEU A 92 -2.90 4.68 4.32
N ARG A 93 -2.75 5.95 3.93
CA ARG A 93 -3.20 6.41 2.60
C ARG A 93 -2.49 5.63 1.48
N THR A 94 -1.18 5.45 1.59
CA THR A 94 -0.40 4.69 0.59
C THR A 94 -0.85 3.24 0.56
N VAL A 95 -1.10 2.64 1.72
CA VAL A 95 -1.56 1.25 1.80
C VAL A 95 -2.98 1.10 1.22
N GLN A 96 -3.87 2.06 1.47
CA GLN A 96 -5.21 2.07 0.87
C GLN A 96 -5.13 2.21 -0.65
N THR A 97 -4.22 3.05 -1.15
CA THR A 97 -3.97 3.18 -2.59
C THR A 97 -3.49 1.86 -3.18
N PHE A 98 -2.60 1.17 -2.48
CA PHE A 98 -2.12 -0.16 -2.90
C PHE A 98 -3.28 -1.15 -3.01
N ARG A 99 -4.14 -1.21 -2.01
CA ARG A 99 -5.31 -2.09 -2.01
C ARG A 99 -6.25 -1.77 -3.18
N TRP A 100 -6.48 -0.49 -3.43
CA TRP A 100 -7.30 -0.03 -4.55
C TRP A 100 -6.69 -0.44 -5.89
N GLU A 101 -5.37 -0.26 -6.05
CA GLU A 101 -4.65 -0.67 -7.25
C GLU A 101 -4.73 -2.18 -7.48
N VAL A 102 -4.62 -2.98 -6.41
CA VAL A 102 -4.75 -4.44 -6.51
C VAL A 102 -6.14 -4.84 -7.01
N GLU A 103 -7.19 -4.21 -6.50
CA GLU A 103 -8.55 -4.46 -6.97
C GLU A 103 -8.68 -4.15 -8.47
N HIS A 104 -8.10 -3.05 -8.92
CA HIS A 104 -8.15 -2.64 -10.33
C HIS A 104 -7.37 -3.60 -11.23
N VAL A 105 -6.22 -4.05 -10.80
CA VAL A 105 -5.42 -5.04 -11.52
C VAL A 105 -6.17 -6.37 -11.62
N TRP A 106 -6.76 -6.81 -10.52
CA TRP A 106 -7.53 -8.04 -10.48
C TRP A 106 -8.72 -7.97 -11.44
N ARG A 107 -9.48 -6.87 -11.38
CA ARG A 107 -10.57 -6.60 -12.30
C ARG A 107 -10.12 -6.63 -13.76
N LYS A 108 -9.02 -5.97 -14.06
CA LYS A 108 -8.45 -5.93 -15.41
C LYS A 108 -8.25 -7.34 -15.97
N TRP A 109 -7.63 -8.22 -15.19
CA TRP A 109 -7.34 -9.58 -15.66
C TRP A 109 -8.55 -10.48 -15.66
N LEU A 110 -9.48 -10.33 -14.73
CA LEU A 110 -10.76 -11.01 -14.81
C LEU A 110 -11.54 -10.60 -16.06
N ASN A 111 -11.47 -9.32 -16.42
CA ASN A 111 -12.10 -8.80 -17.64
C ASN A 111 -11.48 -9.39 -18.92
N ARG A 112 -10.26 -9.90 -18.83
CA ARG A 112 -9.54 -10.50 -19.96
C ARG A 112 -9.58 -12.02 -19.99
N ARG A 113 -10.52 -12.62 -19.25
CA ARG A 113 -10.72 -14.08 -19.27
C ARG A 113 -11.34 -14.53 -20.59
N SER A 114 -12.09 -13.66 -21.26
CA SER A 114 -12.72 -13.91 -22.53
C SER A 114 -12.53 -12.72 -23.46
N GLN A 115 -12.21 -12.98 -24.72
CA GLN A 115 -12.09 -11.94 -25.73
C GLN A 115 -13.45 -11.45 -26.24
N ARG A 116 -14.53 -12.19 -26.00
CA ARG A 116 -15.85 -11.93 -26.57
C ARG A 116 -16.67 -10.92 -25.78
N HIS A 117 -16.56 -10.91 -24.45
CA HIS A 117 -17.40 -10.08 -23.61
C HIS A 117 -16.56 -9.47 -22.50
N GLY A 118 -16.55 -8.15 -22.44
CA GLY A 118 -16.00 -7.45 -21.29
C GLY A 118 -16.83 -7.74 -20.05
N MET A 119 -16.18 -7.68 -18.89
CA MET A 119 -16.84 -7.83 -17.62
C MET A 119 -17.75 -6.62 -17.37
N LYS A 120 -19.00 -6.88 -17.08
CA LYS A 120 -19.92 -5.81 -16.68
C LYS A 120 -19.56 -5.33 -15.29
N TRP A 121 -19.69 -4.02 -15.09
CA TRP A 121 -19.40 -3.40 -13.79
C TRP A 121 -20.20 -4.04 -12.66
N GLU A 122 -21.47 -4.33 -12.90
CA GLU A 122 -22.35 -4.93 -11.92
C GLU A 122 -21.86 -6.31 -11.46
N TRP A 123 -21.29 -7.09 -12.37
CA TRP A 123 -20.72 -8.39 -12.02
C TRP A 123 -19.50 -8.23 -11.14
N PHE A 124 -18.62 -7.29 -11.45
CA PHE A 124 -17.46 -7.04 -10.61
C PHE A 124 -17.83 -6.50 -9.23
N ALA A 125 -18.86 -5.67 -9.15
CA ALA A 125 -19.38 -5.20 -7.86
C ALA A 125 -19.82 -6.38 -6.98
N ARG A 126 -20.45 -7.39 -7.57
CA ARG A 126 -20.81 -8.62 -6.85
C ARG A 126 -19.60 -9.42 -6.44
N VAL A 127 -18.57 -9.49 -7.29
CA VAL A 127 -17.31 -10.16 -6.95
C VAL A 127 -16.66 -9.48 -5.76
N ARG A 128 -16.59 -8.16 -5.75
CA ARG A 128 -16.01 -7.39 -4.63
C ARG A 128 -16.75 -7.63 -3.33
N GLN A 129 -18.07 -7.72 -3.39
CA GLN A 129 -18.90 -7.95 -2.22
C GLN A 129 -18.71 -9.37 -1.66
N ARG A 130 -18.67 -10.36 -2.54
CA ARG A 130 -18.53 -11.76 -2.14
C ARG A 130 -17.10 -12.14 -1.77
N TYR A 131 -16.12 -11.53 -2.45
CA TYR A 131 -14.70 -11.84 -2.30
C TYR A 131 -13.91 -10.57 -1.99
N PRO A 132 -14.13 -9.94 -0.84
CA PRO A 132 -13.44 -8.69 -0.51
C PRO A 132 -11.97 -8.92 -0.20
N LEU A 133 -11.15 -7.93 -0.55
CA LEU A 133 -9.77 -7.89 -0.11
C LEU A 133 -9.70 -7.43 1.35
N PRO A 134 -8.62 -7.79 2.07
CA PRO A 134 -8.47 -7.37 3.46
C PRO A 134 -8.60 -5.86 3.62
N ALA A 135 -9.27 -5.43 4.68
CA ALA A 135 -9.40 -4.02 5.00
C ALA A 135 -8.07 -3.46 5.53
N VAL A 136 -7.84 -2.20 5.24
CA VAL A 136 -6.66 -1.49 5.74
C VAL A 136 -6.98 -0.90 7.10
N ARG A 137 -6.16 -1.23 8.09
CA ARG A 137 -6.21 -0.63 9.42
C ARG A 137 -4.82 -0.61 10.02
N VAL A 138 -4.60 0.28 10.97
CA VAL A 138 -3.30 0.37 11.63
C VAL A 138 -3.02 -0.95 12.35
N VAL A 139 -1.95 -1.61 11.94
CA VAL A 139 -1.49 -2.85 12.58
C VAL A 139 -0.44 -2.53 13.63
N ARG A 140 0.35 -1.48 13.40
CA ARG A 140 1.40 -1.05 14.31
C ARG A 140 1.35 0.46 14.47
N SER A 141 1.35 0.92 15.70
CA SER A 141 1.48 2.33 15.98
C SER A 141 2.95 2.69 16.11
N LEU A 142 3.34 3.78 15.47
CA LEU A 142 4.65 4.38 15.65
C LEU A 142 4.58 5.51 16.68
N ALA A 143 3.50 5.59 17.43
CA ALA A 143 3.38 6.59 18.46
C ALA A 143 4.55 6.44 19.44
N VAL A 144 5.35 7.48 19.50
CA VAL A 144 6.45 7.55 20.44
C VAL A 144 5.86 8.02 21.77
N THR A 145 5.86 7.13 22.68
CA THR A 145 5.56 7.48 24.05
C THR A 145 6.81 8.02 24.72
#